data_ddd31928681497a23d911f4f2d573e39
#
_entry.id   ddd31928681497a23d911f4f2d573e39
#
_cell.length_a   1.000
_cell.length_b   1.000
_cell.length_c   1.000
_cell.angle_alpha   90.00
_cell.angle_beta   90.00
_cell.angle_gamma   90.00
#
_symmetry.space_group_name_H-M   'P 1'
#
loop_
_entity.id
_entity.type
_entity.pdbx_description
1 polymer ?
#
loop_
_entity_poly.entity_id
_entity_poly.type
_entity_poly.pdbx_seq_one_letter_code
_entity_poly.pdbx_strand_id
1 'polypeptide(L)'
;MLHYVPAVIALLLLIILFRYLPGRVFFIFAFLTAIMGGVLIHTQTEKHAVPPLTQERLLTMNRDQELFVPWWSDYQKDIGELDRCWTRYHQILSDAKKGESELSVTHARLVSLERDMQELRAHMDKNVLPVTLSDEIYNPAAIIVAKTNDYIATEQKTVTLTRAAADPAAMQEKRPAEQARLLELVMLRESPVALFIEDEIGAVREYLAPVSAAHREENVNAGEVEKNT
;
A
#
# COMPACT_ATOMS: atom_id res chain seq x y z
N MET A 1 8.09 -21.29 -2.08
CA MET A 1 9.36 -21.73 -2.69
C MET A 1 10.49 -20.71 -2.62
N LEU A 2 10.22 -19.40 -2.42
CA LEU A 2 11.29 -18.36 -2.32
C LEU A 2 12.10 -18.38 -1.01
N HIS A 3 11.63 -19.00 0.06
CA HIS A 3 12.30 -19.01 1.37
C HIS A 3 13.64 -19.76 1.43
N TYR A 4 13.91 -20.63 0.46
CA TYR A 4 15.16 -21.40 0.39
C TYR A 4 16.25 -20.72 -0.43
N VAL A 5 15.95 -19.67 -1.17
CA VAL A 5 16.92 -18.97 -2.03
C VAL A 5 18.12 -18.43 -1.24
N PRO A 6 17.95 -17.74 -0.09
CA PRO A 6 19.09 -17.27 0.69
C PRO A 6 19.93 -18.41 1.28
N ALA A 7 19.33 -19.54 1.64
CA ALA A 7 20.04 -20.71 2.14
C ALA A 7 20.90 -21.37 1.05
N VAL A 8 20.38 -21.45 -0.19
CA VAL A 8 21.12 -21.96 -1.34
C VAL A 8 22.29 -21.05 -1.69
N ILE A 9 22.09 -19.72 -1.67
CA ILE A 9 23.16 -18.74 -1.91
C ILE A 9 24.24 -18.84 -0.83
N ALA A 10 23.87 -18.96 0.44
CA ALA A 10 24.82 -19.13 1.54
C ALA A 10 25.63 -20.43 1.41
N LEU A 11 25.00 -21.52 0.99
CA LEU A 11 25.68 -22.80 0.76
C LEU A 11 26.68 -22.71 -0.41
N LEU A 12 26.29 -22.06 -1.52
CA LEU A 12 27.19 -21.83 -2.65
C LEU A 12 28.40 -20.97 -2.28
N LEU A 13 28.18 -19.91 -1.50
CA LEU A 13 29.27 -19.07 -0.97
C LEU A 13 30.20 -19.88 -0.07
N LEU A 14 29.68 -20.74 0.80
CA LEU A 14 30.46 -21.63 1.66
C LEU A 14 31.34 -22.58 0.86
N ILE A 15 30.84 -23.17 -0.23
CA ILE A 15 31.60 -24.06 -1.12
C ILE A 15 32.71 -23.29 -1.84
N ILE A 16 32.47 -22.07 -2.27
CA ILE A 16 33.48 -21.20 -2.91
C ILE A 16 34.58 -20.83 -1.89
N LEU A 17 34.18 -20.40 -0.69
CA LEU A 17 35.12 -20.06 0.39
C LEU A 17 36.00 -21.26 0.78
N PHE A 18 35.45 -22.49 0.83
CA PHE A 18 36.19 -23.70 1.16
C PHE A 18 37.36 -23.94 0.20
N ARG A 19 37.21 -23.55 -1.07
CA ARG A 19 38.24 -23.74 -2.10
C ARG A 19 39.38 -22.73 -1.98
N TYR A 20 39.13 -21.53 -1.42
CA TYR A 20 40.09 -20.43 -1.41
C TYR A 20 40.73 -20.13 -0.04
N LEU A 21 40.13 -20.56 1.09
CA LEU A 21 40.67 -20.30 2.42
C LEU A 21 41.41 -21.51 3.01
N PRO A 22 42.49 -21.23 3.77
CA PRO A 22 43.15 -22.30 4.56
C PRO A 22 42.15 -22.87 5.57
N GLY A 23 42.15 -24.18 5.71
CA GLY A 23 41.13 -24.94 6.46
C GLY A 23 40.81 -24.41 7.86
N ARG A 24 41.79 -23.88 8.60
CA ARG A 24 41.60 -23.32 9.94
C ARG A 24 40.70 -22.06 9.93
N VAL A 25 40.85 -21.19 8.93
CA VAL A 25 40.08 -19.96 8.77
C VAL A 25 38.66 -20.29 8.29
N PHE A 26 38.52 -21.30 7.43
CA PHE A 26 37.23 -21.78 6.97
C PHE A 26 36.34 -22.28 8.11
N PHE A 27 36.91 -23.10 9.06
CA PHE A 27 36.13 -23.59 10.19
C PHE A 27 35.64 -22.48 11.12
N ILE A 28 36.40 -21.41 11.32
CA ILE A 28 36.01 -20.25 12.12
C ILE A 28 34.84 -19.52 11.43
N PHE A 29 34.94 -19.31 10.11
CA PHE A 29 33.89 -18.68 9.34
C PHE A 29 32.59 -19.52 9.28
N ALA A 30 32.71 -20.82 9.06
CA ALA A 30 31.58 -21.74 9.05
C ALA A 30 30.87 -21.78 10.41
N PHE A 31 31.62 -21.76 11.52
CA PHE A 31 31.07 -21.74 12.88
C PHE A 31 30.34 -20.40 13.18
N LEU A 32 30.95 -19.26 12.81
CA LEU A 32 30.32 -17.95 12.93
C LEU A 32 29.04 -17.84 12.09
N THR A 33 29.02 -18.35 10.85
CA THR A 33 27.85 -18.35 9.98
C THR A 33 26.73 -19.24 10.54
N ALA A 34 27.08 -20.39 11.13
CA ALA A 34 26.12 -21.29 11.78
C ALA A 34 25.48 -20.64 13.02
N ILE A 35 26.27 -19.93 13.85
CA ILE A 35 25.75 -19.18 14.99
C ILE A 35 24.83 -18.05 14.55
N MET A 36 25.25 -17.23 13.58
CA MET A 36 24.42 -16.14 13.05
C MET A 36 23.14 -16.67 12.40
N GLY A 37 23.23 -17.74 11.62
CA GLY A 37 22.07 -18.40 11.03
C GLY A 37 21.11 -18.96 12.07
N GLY A 38 21.64 -19.60 13.12
CA GLY A 38 20.85 -20.10 14.26
C GLY A 38 20.13 -19.00 15.03
N VAL A 39 20.81 -17.88 15.30
CA VAL A 39 20.22 -16.71 15.97
C VAL A 39 19.14 -16.07 15.09
N LEU A 40 19.37 -15.91 13.78
CA LEU A 40 18.38 -15.36 12.85
C LEU A 40 17.14 -16.25 12.74
N ILE A 41 17.30 -17.58 12.66
CA ILE A 41 16.17 -18.51 12.63
C ILE A 41 15.43 -18.47 13.97
N HIS A 42 16.14 -18.44 15.10
CA HIS A 42 15.49 -18.37 16.43
C HIS A 42 14.68 -17.08 16.61
N THR A 43 15.24 -15.92 16.24
CA THR A 43 14.55 -14.62 16.35
C THR A 43 13.38 -14.49 15.37
N GLN A 44 13.43 -15.14 14.20
CA GLN A 44 12.29 -15.19 13.29
C GLN A 44 11.21 -16.15 13.78
N THR A 45 11.58 -17.28 14.38
CA THR A 45 10.61 -18.25 14.93
C THR A 45 9.88 -17.69 16.16
N GLU A 46 10.56 -16.92 17.01
CA GLU A 46 9.88 -16.24 18.13
C GLU A 46 8.93 -15.13 17.69
N LYS A 47 9.24 -14.43 16.61
CA LYS A 47 8.33 -13.39 16.05
C LYS A 47 7.05 -13.97 15.43
N HIS A 48 7.01 -15.26 15.11
CA HIS A 48 5.85 -15.94 14.53
C HIS A 48 5.19 -16.96 15.48
N ALA A 49 5.59 -17.00 16.75
CA ALA A 49 4.82 -17.76 17.74
C ALA A 49 3.48 -17.05 17.95
N VAL A 50 2.43 -17.51 17.24
CA VAL A 50 1.06 -17.03 17.44
C VAL A 50 0.71 -17.28 18.91
N PRO A 51 0.49 -16.23 19.72
CA PRO A 51 0.14 -16.42 21.12
C PRO A 51 -1.14 -17.26 21.21
N PRO A 52 -1.28 -18.11 22.25
CA PRO A 52 -2.45 -18.96 22.38
C PRO A 52 -3.73 -18.12 22.38
N LEU A 53 -4.75 -18.59 21.66
CA LEU A 53 -6.07 -17.97 21.60
C LEU A 53 -6.74 -18.08 22.98
N THR A 54 -6.56 -17.06 23.79
CA THR A 54 -7.27 -16.89 25.05
C THR A 54 -8.63 -16.22 24.79
N GLN A 55 -9.60 -16.44 25.67
CA GLN A 55 -10.92 -15.80 25.57
C GLN A 55 -10.80 -14.26 25.58
N GLU A 56 -9.91 -13.70 26.39
CA GLU A 56 -9.63 -12.27 26.45
C GLU A 56 -9.12 -11.74 25.10
N ARG A 57 -8.21 -12.47 24.45
CA ARG A 57 -7.69 -12.12 23.14
C ARG A 57 -8.79 -12.14 22.06
N LEU A 58 -9.66 -13.14 22.07
CA LEU A 58 -10.80 -13.19 21.16
C LEU A 58 -11.75 -12.01 21.35
N LEU A 59 -12.01 -11.58 22.58
CA LEU A 59 -12.82 -10.38 22.87
C LEU A 59 -12.16 -9.11 22.33
N THR A 60 -10.84 -8.99 22.48
CA THR A 60 -10.08 -7.86 21.90
C THR A 60 -10.17 -7.85 20.39
N MET A 61 -9.95 -8.99 19.74
CA MET A 61 -10.02 -9.12 18.27
C MET A 61 -11.43 -8.84 17.74
N ASN A 62 -12.49 -9.26 18.44
CA ASN A 62 -13.87 -8.94 18.07
C ASN A 62 -14.11 -7.41 18.11
N ARG A 63 -13.71 -6.76 19.20
CA ARG A 63 -13.82 -5.31 19.32
C ARG A 63 -13.03 -4.59 18.21
N ASP A 64 -11.84 -5.06 17.94
CA ASP A 64 -10.99 -4.48 16.88
C ASP A 64 -11.65 -4.65 15.50
N GLN A 65 -12.25 -5.82 15.23
CA GLN A 65 -13.00 -6.05 14.00
C GLN A 65 -14.20 -5.10 13.86
N GLU A 66 -14.98 -4.91 14.94
CA GLU A 66 -16.15 -4.02 14.95
C GLU A 66 -15.75 -2.54 14.68
N LEU A 67 -14.56 -2.11 15.11
CA LEU A 67 -14.08 -0.76 14.90
C LEU A 67 -13.36 -0.60 13.55
N PHE A 68 -12.55 -1.56 13.17
CA PHE A 68 -11.72 -1.48 11.97
C PHE A 68 -12.51 -1.66 10.68
N VAL A 69 -13.45 -2.62 10.63
CA VAL A 69 -14.15 -2.95 9.37
C VAL A 69 -14.97 -1.77 8.81
N PRO A 70 -15.76 -1.04 9.60
CA PRO A 70 -16.48 0.14 9.10
C PRO A 70 -15.52 1.23 8.64
N TRP A 71 -14.49 1.56 9.46
CA TRP A 71 -13.48 2.53 9.10
C TRP A 71 -12.79 2.17 7.79
N TRP A 72 -12.34 0.93 7.66
CA TRP A 72 -11.65 0.43 6.47
C TRP A 72 -12.55 0.46 5.23
N SER A 73 -13.82 0.08 5.37
CA SER A 73 -14.80 0.13 4.28
C SER A 73 -14.95 1.56 3.70
N ASP A 74 -14.97 2.57 4.56
CA ASP A 74 -15.07 3.96 4.13
C ASP A 74 -13.73 4.47 3.56
N TYR A 75 -12.61 4.10 4.18
CA TYR A 75 -11.27 4.45 3.70
C TYR A 75 -10.96 3.84 2.32
N GLN A 76 -11.42 2.62 2.06
CA GLN A 76 -11.30 2.00 0.72
C GLN A 76 -12.08 2.76 -0.35
N LYS A 77 -13.21 3.36 -0.03
CA LYS A 77 -13.96 4.20 -0.97
C LYS A 77 -13.15 5.43 -1.35
N ASP A 78 -12.50 6.05 -0.36
CA ASP A 78 -11.64 7.21 -0.57
C ASP A 78 -10.43 6.86 -1.45
N ILE A 79 -9.79 5.70 -1.23
CA ILE A 79 -8.72 5.18 -2.10
C ILE A 79 -9.26 4.97 -3.53
N GLY A 80 -10.48 4.42 -3.69
CA GLY A 80 -11.11 4.23 -4.99
C GLY A 80 -11.43 5.56 -5.70
N GLU A 81 -11.77 6.63 -4.96
CA GLU A 81 -11.91 7.98 -5.52
C GLU A 81 -10.57 8.55 -5.96
N LEU A 82 -9.49 8.29 -5.21
CA LEU A 82 -8.14 8.70 -5.57
C LEU A 82 -7.72 8.07 -6.90
N ASP A 83 -7.93 6.76 -7.08
CA ASP A 83 -7.67 6.07 -8.34
C ASP A 83 -8.49 6.65 -9.51
N ARG A 84 -9.73 7.06 -9.24
CA ARG A 84 -10.58 7.74 -10.25
C ARG A 84 -10.03 9.12 -10.63
N CYS A 85 -9.55 9.87 -9.65
CA CYS A 85 -8.88 11.16 -9.90
C CYS A 85 -7.66 10.96 -10.79
N TRP A 86 -6.84 9.95 -10.49
CA TRP A 86 -5.65 9.63 -11.29
C TRP A 86 -5.99 9.17 -12.70
N THR A 87 -7.01 8.34 -12.87
CA THR A 87 -7.53 7.92 -14.18
C THR A 87 -8.00 9.13 -14.99
N ARG A 88 -8.74 10.06 -14.35
CA ARG A 88 -9.22 11.29 -14.98
C ARG A 88 -8.06 12.21 -15.40
N TYR A 89 -7.01 12.29 -14.60
CA TYR A 89 -5.78 13.00 -14.96
C TYR A 89 -5.16 12.45 -16.25
N HIS A 90 -4.98 11.14 -16.34
CA HIS A 90 -4.45 10.50 -17.54
C HIS A 90 -5.36 10.71 -18.77
N GLN A 91 -6.67 10.69 -18.58
CA GLN A 91 -7.61 10.98 -19.67
C GLN A 91 -7.48 12.41 -20.18
N ILE A 92 -7.35 13.39 -19.27
CA ILE A 92 -7.14 14.81 -19.66
C ILE A 92 -5.89 14.96 -20.52
N LEU A 93 -4.77 14.32 -20.13
CA LEU A 93 -3.52 14.38 -20.89
C LEU A 93 -3.62 13.63 -22.22
N SER A 94 -4.32 12.49 -22.25
CA SER A 94 -4.56 11.73 -23.48
C SER A 94 -5.33 12.54 -24.51
N ASP A 95 -6.42 13.21 -24.08
CA ASP A 95 -7.26 14.05 -24.95
C ASP A 95 -6.43 15.23 -25.52
N ALA A 96 -5.62 15.88 -24.67
CA ALA A 96 -4.73 16.95 -25.09
C ALA A 96 -3.68 16.45 -26.12
N LYS A 97 -3.08 15.29 -25.91
CA LYS A 97 -2.09 14.67 -26.79
C LYS A 97 -2.66 14.31 -28.17
N LYS A 98 -3.92 13.86 -28.21
CA LYS A 98 -4.62 13.52 -29.45
C LYS A 98 -5.16 14.74 -30.19
N GLY A 99 -5.11 15.93 -29.58
CA GLY A 99 -5.71 17.14 -30.11
C GLY A 99 -7.25 17.17 -30.00
N GLU A 100 -7.82 16.30 -29.15
CA GLU A 100 -9.26 16.24 -28.88
C GLU A 100 -9.72 17.31 -27.88
N SER A 101 -8.78 17.98 -27.21
CA SER A 101 -9.02 19.04 -26.23
C SER A 101 -8.12 20.24 -26.51
N GLU A 102 -8.71 21.43 -26.58
CA GLU A 102 -7.96 22.68 -26.61
C GLU A 102 -7.23 22.93 -25.28
N LEU A 103 -6.17 23.72 -25.32
CA LEU A 103 -5.35 24.01 -24.13
C LEU A 103 -6.16 24.66 -23.01
N SER A 104 -7.06 25.59 -23.34
CA SER A 104 -7.96 26.27 -22.40
C SER A 104 -8.90 25.28 -21.69
N VAL A 105 -9.42 24.31 -22.43
CA VAL A 105 -10.29 23.25 -21.89
C VAL A 105 -9.46 22.27 -21.02
N THR A 106 -8.27 21.90 -21.49
CA THR A 106 -7.33 21.06 -20.72
C THR A 106 -6.99 21.70 -19.37
N HIS A 107 -6.64 23.00 -19.38
CA HIS A 107 -6.36 23.77 -18.16
C HIS A 107 -7.58 23.82 -17.22
N ALA A 108 -8.79 24.12 -17.74
CA ALA A 108 -10.00 24.18 -16.93
C ALA A 108 -10.34 22.81 -16.29
N ARG A 109 -10.13 21.69 -17.02
CA ARG A 109 -10.32 20.33 -16.49
C ARG A 109 -9.31 20.00 -15.39
N LEU A 110 -8.05 20.44 -15.53
CA LEU A 110 -7.02 20.27 -14.48
C LEU A 110 -7.33 21.11 -13.23
N VAL A 111 -7.85 22.34 -13.38
CA VAL A 111 -8.33 23.17 -12.25
C VAL A 111 -9.47 22.45 -11.50
N SER A 112 -10.44 21.90 -12.23
CA SER A 112 -11.52 21.12 -11.60
C SER A 112 -11.01 19.89 -10.86
N LEU A 113 -10.09 19.14 -11.49
CA LEU A 113 -9.50 17.95 -10.87
C LEU A 113 -8.72 18.29 -9.60
N GLU A 114 -7.92 19.36 -9.62
CA GLU A 114 -7.17 19.83 -8.44
C GLU A 114 -8.10 20.15 -7.27
N ARG A 115 -9.22 20.83 -7.52
CA ARG A 115 -10.23 21.10 -6.49
C ARG A 115 -10.85 19.82 -5.95
N ASP A 116 -11.25 18.90 -6.83
CA ASP A 116 -11.87 17.63 -6.42
C ASP A 116 -10.91 16.79 -5.56
N MET A 117 -9.60 16.79 -5.89
CA MET A 117 -8.57 16.14 -5.07
C MET A 117 -8.35 16.84 -3.72
N GLN A 118 -8.48 18.16 -3.64
CA GLN A 118 -8.42 18.89 -2.37
C GLN A 118 -9.61 18.54 -1.47
N GLU A 119 -10.80 18.44 -2.04
CA GLU A 119 -12.02 18.01 -1.33
C GLU A 119 -11.90 16.57 -0.84
N LEU A 120 -11.39 15.65 -1.67
CA LEU A 120 -11.11 14.27 -1.29
C LEU A 120 -10.12 14.19 -0.13
N ARG A 121 -9.01 14.90 -0.21
CA ARG A 121 -8.02 14.95 0.88
C ARG A 121 -8.65 15.44 2.18
N ALA A 122 -9.43 16.53 2.13
CA ALA A 122 -10.11 17.05 3.30
C ALA A 122 -11.17 16.08 3.87
N HIS A 123 -11.74 15.21 3.03
CA HIS A 123 -12.60 14.11 3.47
C HIS A 123 -11.79 13.01 4.17
N MET A 124 -10.68 12.55 3.57
CA MET A 124 -9.80 11.54 4.16
C MET A 124 -9.21 11.98 5.50
N ASP A 125 -8.83 13.27 5.63
CA ASP A 125 -8.31 13.84 6.89
C ASP A 125 -9.33 13.78 8.05
N LYS A 126 -10.64 13.70 7.74
CA LYS A 126 -11.71 13.54 8.74
C LYS A 126 -11.98 12.07 9.09
N ASN A 127 -11.60 11.15 8.23
CA ASN A 127 -11.75 9.71 8.45
C ASN A 127 -10.61 9.17 9.32
N VAL A 128 -10.59 9.60 10.59
CA VAL A 128 -9.52 9.32 11.53
C VAL A 128 -9.53 7.86 11.95
N LEU A 129 -8.35 7.22 11.94
CA LEU A 129 -8.18 5.87 12.44
C LEU A 129 -8.57 5.78 13.94
N PRO A 130 -9.43 4.83 14.35
CA PRO A 130 -9.83 4.68 15.75
C PRO A 130 -8.63 4.38 16.67
N VAL A 131 -8.36 5.27 17.62
CA VAL A 131 -7.21 5.16 18.55
C VAL A 131 -7.36 4.07 19.61
N THR A 132 -8.55 3.46 19.69
CA THR A 132 -8.87 2.37 20.64
C THR A 132 -8.59 0.98 20.07
N LEU A 133 -8.12 0.87 18.84
CA LEU A 133 -7.65 -0.37 18.24
C LEU A 133 -6.40 -0.89 18.96
N SER A 134 -6.24 -2.21 19.00
CA SER A 134 -4.99 -2.81 19.48
C SER A 134 -3.81 -2.47 18.57
N ASP A 135 -2.61 -2.55 19.10
CA ASP A 135 -1.37 -2.24 18.35
C ASP A 135 -1.22 -3.12 17.11
N GLU A 136 -1.73 -4.35 17.14
CA GLU A 136 -1.69 -5.31 16.04
C GLU A 136 -2.51 -4.84 14.82
N ILE A 137 -3.56 -4.04 15.03
CA ILE A 137 -4.35 -3.43 13.95
C ILE A 137 -3.93 -1.98 13.72
N TYR A 138 -3.72 -1.22 14.80
CA TYR A 138 -3.43 0.20 14.71
C TYR A 138 -2.15 0.48 13.90
N ASN A 139 -1.06 -0.26 14.17
CA ASN A 139 0.21 -0.02 13.52
C ASN A 139 0.16 -0.25 11.99
N PRO A 140 -0.30 -1.40 11.46
CA PRO A 140 -0.42 -1.56 10.01
C PRO A 140 -1.43 -0.57 9.39
N ALA A 141 -2.55 -0.27 10.05
CA ALA A 141 -3.51 0.71 9.57
C ALA A 141 -2.92 2.13 9.51
N ALA A 142 -2.13 2.54 10.50
CA ALA A 142 -1.43 3.81 10.50
C ALA A 142 -0.40 3.91 9.36
N ILE A 143 0.28 2.80 9.01
CA ILE A 143 1.17 2.74 7.86
C ILE A 143 0.38 2.90 6.55
N ILE A 144 -0.80 2.28 6.42
CA ILE A 144 -1.69 2.47 5.27
C ILE A 144 -2.05 3.95 5.12
N VAL A 145 -2.47 4.60 6.21
CA VAL A 145 -2.81 6.04 6.21
C VAL A 145 -1.61 6.89 5.79
N ALA A 146 -0.43 6.62 6.33
CA ALA A 146 0.78 7.36 5.98
C ALA A 146 1.15 7.21 4.49
N LYS A 147 1.17 5.97 3.98
CA LYS A 147 1.44 5.69 2.56
C LYS A 147 0.42 6.35 1.64
N THR A 148 -0.87 6.34 2.00
CA THR A 148 -1.93 6.96 1.20
C THR A 148 -1.80 8.49 1.21
N ASN A 149 -1.43 9.09 2.35
CA ASN A 149 -1.18 10.52 2.46
C ASN A 149 0.00 10.99 1.59
N ASP A 150 1.07 10.21 1.54
CA ASP A 150 2.22 10.49 0.67
C ASP A 150 1.85 10.35 -0.81
N TYR A 151 1.03 9.35 -1.12
CA TYR A 151 0.55 9.09 -2.47
C TYR A 151 -0.34 10.24 -2.98
N ILE A 152 -1.38 10.64 -2.22
CA ILE A 152 -2.27 11.75 -2.60
C ILE A 152 -1.51 13.08 -2.69
N ALA A 153 -0.53 13.33 -1.80
CA ALA A 153 0.29 14.54 -1.87
C ALA A 153 1.10 14.61 -3.17
N THR A 154 1.64 13.47 -3.62
CA THR A 154 2.40 13.37 -4.87
C THR A 154 1.50 13.54 -6.09
N GLU A 155 0.31 12.92 -6.10
CA GLU A 155 -0.68 13.13 -7.17
C GLU A 155 -1.11 14.59 -7.27
N GLN A 156 -1.46 15.23 -6.14
CA GLN A 156 -1.83 16.64 -6.09
C GLN A 156 -0.72 17.52 -6.63
N LYS A 157 0.54 17.27 -6.24
CA LYS A 157 1.70 17.98 -6.78
C LYS A 157 1.80 17.82 -8.29
N THR A 158 1.63 16.61 -8.81
CA THR A 158 1.68 16.32 -10.24
C THR A 158 0.59 17.10 -11.01
N VAL A 159 -0.66 17.06 -10.50
CA VAL A 159 -1.79 17.80 -11.10
C VAL A 159 -1.53 19.30 -11.08
N THR A 160 -1.07 19.85 -9.95
CA THR A 160 -0.76 21.28 -9.78
C THR A 160 0.31 21.74 -10.76
N LEU A 161 1.40 20.98 -10.90
CA LEU A 161 2.48 21.31 -11.83
C LEU A 161 2.04 21.20 -13.29
N THR A 162 1.23 20.20 -13.61
CA THR A 162 0.67 20.03 -14.96
C THR A 162 -0.31 21.15 -15.28
N ARG A 163 -1.17 21.56 -14.34
CA ARG A 163 -2.07 22.70 -14.49
C ARG A 163 -1.28 24.00 -14.74
N ALA A 164 -0.23 24.23 -13.96
CA ALA A 164 0.63 25.41 -14.18
C ALA A 164 1.32 25.36 -15.54
N ALA A 165 1.77 24.21 -16.00
CA ALA A 165 2.34 24.03 -17.33
C ALA A 165 1.29 24.18 -18.46
N ALA A 166 0.01 23.88 -18.19
CA ALA A 166 -1.09 24.03 -19.13
C ALA A 166 -1.69 25.43 -19.15
N ASP A 167 -1.13 26.42 -18.45
CA ASP A 167 -1.62 27.80 -18.47
C ASP A 167 -1.61 28.33 -19.90
N PRO A 168 -2.78 28.74 -20.46
CA PRO A 168 -2.87 29.28 -21.81
C PRO A 168 -1.94 30.49 -22.03
N ALA A 169 -1.73 31.35 -21.03
CA ALA A 169 -0.86 32.51 -21.12
C ALA A 169 0.62 32.10 -21.26
N ALA A 170 1.05 31.03 -20.59
CA ALA A 170 2.43 30.53 -20.66
C ALA A 170 2.70 29.70 -21.93
N MET A 171 1.67 29.15 -22.56
CA MET A 171 1.77 28.21 -23.69
C MET A 171 1.33 28.84 -25.04
N GLN A 172 0.91 30.11 -25.07
CA GLN A 172 0.25 30.75 -26.22
C GLN A 172 1.11 30.73 -27.50
N GLU A 173 2.43 30.82 -27.36
CA GLU A 173 3.34 30.82 -28.51
C GLU A 173 3.78 29.43 -28.99
N LYS A 174 3.37 28.36 -28.26
CA LYS A 174 3.79 26.98 -28.56
C LYS A 174 2.80 26.27 -29.47
N ARG A 175 3.32 25.44 -30.36
CA ARG A 175 2.49 24.59 -31.22
C ARG A 175 1.79 23.50 -30.39
N PRO A 176 0.58 23.01 -30.77
CA PRO A 176 -0.15 22.01 -30.03
C PRO A 176 0.65 20.75 -29.67
N ALA A 177 1.46 20.25 -30.61
CA ALA A 177 2.32 19.09 -30.36
C ALA A 177 3.40 19.34 -29.29
N GLU A 178 3.92 20.59 -29.22
CA GLU A 178 4.89 21.00 -28.21
C GLU A 178 4.23 21.17 -26.84
N GLN A 179 3.02 21.74 -26.82
CA GLN A 179 2.20 21.83 -25.61
C GLN A 179 1.93 20.44 -25.01
N ALA A 180 1.44 19.48 -25.81
CA ALA A 180 1.18 18.12 -25.37
C ALA A 180 2.45 17.44 -24.84
N ARG A 181 3.60 17.62 -25.53
CA ARG A 181 4.88 17.06 -25.07
C ARG A 181 5.33 17.62 -23.73
N LEU A 182 5.13 18.91 -23.47
CA LEU A 182 5.51 19.54 -22.19
C LEU A 182 4.65 19.00 -21.04
N LEU A 183 3.34 18.79 -21.26
CA LEU A 183 2.45 18.20 -20.25
C LEU A 183 2.85 16.73 -19.96
N GLU A 184 3.17 15.96 -21.00
CA GLU A 184 3.65 14.58 -20.84
C GLU A 184 4.98 14.51 -20.07
N LEU A 185 5.89 15.46 -20.28
CA LEU A 185 7.15 15.54 -19.52
C LEU A 185 6.93 15.83 -18.03
N VAL A 186 5.97 16.68 -17.68
CA VAL A 186 5.59 16.89 -16.26
C VAL A 186 5.08 15.59 -15.65
N MET A 187 4.16 14.91 -16.33
CA MET A 187 3.64 13.62 -15.86
C MET A 187 4.77 12.61 -15.64
N LEU A 188 5.66 12.41 -16.60
CA LEU A 188 6.75 11.43 -16.50
C LEU A 188 7.74 11.73 -15.37
N ARG A 189 7.93 12.99 -15.04
CA ARG A 189 8.89 13.42 -14.02
C ARG A 189 8.31 13.38 -12.60
N GLU A 190 7.03 13.69 -12.43
CA GLU A 190 6.40 13.92 -11.13
C GLU A 190 5.35 12.85 -10.78
N SER A 191 5.16 11.82 -11.61
CA SER A 191 4.19 10.75 -11.32
C SER A 191 4.48 10.05 -10.01
N PRO A 192 3.45 9.78 -9.19
CA PRO A 192 3.61 9.02 -7.97
C PRO A 192 4.02 7.57 -8.26
N VAL A 193 4.69 6.97 -7.30
CA VAL A 193 4.88 5.51 -7.26
C VAL A 193 3.55 4.89 -6.87
N ALA A 194 3.22 3.73 -7.43
CA ALA A 194 1.98 3.02 -7.11
C ALA A 194 1.83 2.79 -5.59
N LEU A 195 0.60 2.87 -5.10
CA LEU A 195 0.27 2.66 -3.69
C LEU A 195 0.33 1.15 -3.36
N PHE A 196 1.32 0.73 -2.60
CA PHE A 196 1.49 -0.65 -2.13
C PHE A 196 1.15 -0.76 -0.65
N ILE A 197 -0.01 -1.32 -0.34
CA ILE A 197 -0.57 -1.52 1.02
C ILE A 197 -0.96 -2.98 1.31
N GLU A 198 -0.68 -3.90 0.39
CA GLU A 198 -1.09 -5.31 0.48
C GLU A 198 -0.49 -6.02 1.71
N ASP A 199 0.74 -5.70 2.08
CA ASP A 199 1.41 -6.32 3.23
C ASP A 199 0.71 -5.92 4.54
N GLU A 200 0.34 -4.65 4.69
CA GLU A 200 -0.36 -4.13 5.86
C GLU A 200 -1.79 -4.70 5.96
N ILE A 201 -2.50 -4.76 4.84
CA ILE A 201 -3.83 -5.41 4.78
C ILE A 201 -3.72 -6.89 5.09
N GLY A 202 -2.67 -7.56 4.59
CA GLY A 202 -2.37 -8.96 4.90
C GLY A 202 -2.18 -9.19 6.38
N ALA A 203 -1.41 -8.35 7.06
CA ALA A 203 -1.17 -8.42 8.50
C ALA A 203 -2.46 -8.26 9.32
N VAL A 204 -3.31 -7.28 8.97
CA VAL A 204 -4.62 -7.08 9.61
C VAL A 204 -5.53 -8.29 9.39
N ARG A 205 -5.58 -8.81 8.17
CA ARG A 205 -6.39 -9.99 7.82
C ARG A 205 -5.94 -11.23 8.59
N GLU A 206 -4.65 -11.45 8.71
CA GLU A 206 -4.08 -12.57 9.48
C GLU A 206 -4.44 -12.48 10.96
N TYR A 207 -4.33 -11.28 11.54
CA TYR A 207 -4.71 -11.05 12.94
C TYR A 207 -6.20 -11.32 13.18
N LEU A 208 -7.11 -10.87 12.29
CA LEU A 208 -8.56 -11.04 12.43
C LEU A 208 -9.09 -12.40 11.96
N ALA A 209 -8.28 -13.26 11.36
CA ALA A 209 -8.69 -14.54 10.79
C ALA A 209 -9.44 -15.46 11.81
N PRO A 210 -9.00 -15.59 13.09
CA PRO A 210 -9.69 -16.45 14.07
C PRO A 210 -11.13 -16.01 14.34
N VAL A 211 -11.39 -14.71 14.44
CA VAL A 211 -12.72 -14.14 14.69
C VAL A 211 -13.63 -14.34 13.47
N SER A 212 -13.10 -14.08 12.29
CA SER A 212 -13.83 -14.27 11.03
C SER A 212 -14.23 -15.73 10.79
N ALA A 213 -13.44 -16.69 11.27
CA ALA A 213 -13.78 -18.12 11.24
C ALA A 213 -14.90 -18.46 12.22
N ALA A 214 -14.82 -17.96 13.47
CA ALA A 214 -15.84 -18.21 14.51
C ALA A 214 -17.22 -17.68 14.08
N HIS A 215 -17.30 -16.45 13.55
CA HIS A 215 -18.57 -15.90 13.04
C HIS A 215 -19.14 -16.68 11.85
N ARG A 216 -18.31 -17.30 11.04
CA ARG A 216 -18.77 -18.11 9.91
C ARG A 216 -19.41 -19.41 10.40
N GLU A 217 -18.84 -20.07 11.40
CA GLU A 217 -19.38 -21.29 12.01
C GLU A 217 -20.70 -21.01 12.74
N GLU A 218 -20.81 -19.88 13.43
CA GLU A 218 -22.03 -19.49 14.14
C GLU A 218 -23.19 -19.24 13.14
N ASN A 219 -22.93 -18.54 12.04
CA ASN A 219 -23.94 -18.29 11.00
C ASN A 219 -24.37 -19.57 10.27
N VAL A 220 -23.49 -20.54 10.04
CA VAL A 220 -23.82 -21.82 9.43
C VAL A 220 -24.75 -22.62 10.37
N ASN A 221 -24.43 -22.69 11.67
CA ASN A 221 -25.24 -23.40 12.67
C ASN A 221 -26.61 -22.73 12.85
N ALA A 222 -26.70 -21.40 12.85
CA ALA A 222 -27.98 -20.69 12.94
C ALA A 222 -28.87 -20.94 11.71
N GLY A 223 -28.32 -20.99 10.51
CA GLY A 223 -29.06 -21.29 9.27
C GLY A 223 -29.53 -22.75 9.15
N GLU A 224 -28.88 -23.69 9.81
CA GLU A 224 -29.35 -25.11 9.90
C GLU A 224 -30.51 -25.30 10.89
N VAL A 225 -30.52 -24.54 11.99
CA VAL A 225 -31.63 -24.57 12.97
C VAL A 225 -32.91 -24.02 12.36
N GLU A 226 -32.85 -22.96 11.55
CA GLU A 226 -34.03 -22.35 10.93
C GLU A 226 -34.64 -23.21 9.81
N LYS A 227 -33.88 -24.12 9.19
CA LYS A 227 -34.38 -25.06 8.15
C LYS A 227 -35.04 -26.31 8.72
N ASN A 228 -34.87 -26.60 10.02
CA ASN A 228 -35.37 -27.78 10.68
C ASN A 228 -36.58 -27.51 11.61
N THR A 229 -37.11 -26.29 11.58
CA THR A 229 -38.34 -25.87 12.28
C THR A 229 -39.43 -25.56 11.28
#